data_2379e7da4e640296978c149740708b1b
#
_entry.id   2379e7da4e640296978c149740708b1b
#
_cell.length_a   1.000
_cell.length_b   1.000
_cell.length_c   1.000
_cell.angle_alpha   90.00
_cell.angle_beta   90.00
_cell.angle_gamma   90.00
#
_symmetry.space_group_name_H-M   'P 1'
#
loop_
_entity.id
_entity.type
_entity.pdbx_description
1 polymer ?
#
loop_
_entity_poly.entity_id
_entity_poly.type
_entity_poly.pdbx_seq_one_letter_code
_entity_poly.pdbx_strand_id
1 'polypeptide(L)'
;MIRRIAIIGGGAAGASVLSELLSRAVQPPLRLDWYTGGGDAGRGVAYASGSSLPLLNVRAASMGLFSGRPGAFLDFLRHTEPAVSGTDFLPRRRYGDYLQSEVGRTVAHGASLGHDVNIIPFAADALVPETDHITVLHGDTSRQVDAAVLAVGALPPRPLPTVSEPALASGRYITDAWSLLAGTGGPDIPPPHVLVIGTGLTAIDVVLELAARWPDTRFTALSRHGLWPAAHLPSVVAPDGDSGEWIDSMRDAP
;
A
#
# COMPACT_ATOMS: atom_id res chain seq x y z
N MET A 1 2.12 -0.89 -34.70
CA MET A 1 2.45 0.31 -33.90
C MET A 1 2.62 -0.11 -32.45
N ILE A 2 3.68 0.30 -31.74
CA ILE A 2 3.87 -0.02 -30.31
C ILE A 2 2.87 0.81 -29.53
N ARG A 3 2.07 0.17 -28.68
CA ARG A 3 1.17 0.88 -27.75
C ARG A 3 1.94 1.37 -26.56
N ARG A 4 1.80 2.66 -26.27
CA ARG A 4 2.34 3.28 -25.05
C ARG A 4 1.22 3.46 -24.02
N ILE A 5 1.43 2.94 -22.82
CA ILE A 5 0.47 3.01 -21.71
C ILE A 5 1.16 3.64 -20.51
N ALA A 6 0.53 4.64 -19.89
CA ALA A 6 0.99 5.16 -18.60
C ALA A 6 0.29 4.42 -17.45
N ILE A 7 1.04 4.11 -16.40
CA ILE A 7 0.51 3.65 -15.11
C ILE A 7 0.81 4.74 -14.08
N ILE A 8 -0.22 5.28 -13.45
CA ILE A 8 -0.09 6.39 -12.51
C ILE A 8 -0.32 5.87 -11.08
N GLY A 9 0.75 5.78 -10.31
CA GLY A 9 0.75 5.32 -8.93
C GLY A 9 1.69 4.15 -8.66
N GLY A 10 2.62 4.35 -7.73
CA GLY A 10 3.74 3.44 -7.42
C GLY A 10 3.43 2.36 -6.36
N GLY A 11 2.17 2.19 -5.97
CA GLY A 11 1.78 1.20 -4.96
C GLY A 11 1.45 -0.18 -5.52
N ALA A 12 0.91 -1.06 -4.65
CA ALA A 12 0.52 -2.43 -5.00
C ALA A 12 -0.44 -2.52 -6.19
N ALA A 13 -1.38 -1.57 -6.31
CA ALA A 13 -2.29 -1.52 -7.45
C ALA A 13 -1.54 -1.28 -8.77
N GLY A 14 -0.59 -0.32 -8.81
CA GLY A 14 0.26 -0.07 -9.97
C GLY A 14 1.13 -1.28 -10.32
N ALA A 15 1.71 -1.94 -9.31
CA ALA A 15 2.48 -3.17 -9.48
C ALA A 15 1.62 -4.31 -10.06
N SER A 16 0.37 -4.44 -9.60
CA SER A 16 -0.57 -5.44 -10.14
C SER A 16 -0.90 -5.17 -11.60
N VAL A 17 -1.22 -3.92 -11.96
CA VAL A 17 -1.48 -3.51 -13.35
C VAL A 17 -0.27 -3.78 -14.23
N LEU A 18 0.93 -3.35 -13.81
CA LEU A 18 2.17 -3.62 -14.52
C LEU A 18 2.35 -5.11 -14.77
N SER A 19 2.17 -5.91 -13.75
CA SER A 19 2.37 -7.35 -13.80
C SER A 19 1.38 -8.05 -14.73
N GLU A 20 0.11 -7.65 -14.73
CA GLU A 20 -0.88 -8.20 -15.65
C GLU A 20 -0.59 -7.81 -17.11
N LEU A 21 -0.20 -6.58 -17.37
CA LEU A 21 0.15 -6.13 -18.72
C LEU A 21 1.38 -6.84 -19.29
N LEU A 22 2.39 -7.12 -18.44
CA LEU A 22 3.63 -7.76 -18.85
C LEU A 22 3.58 -9.29 -18.86
N SER A 23 2.53 -9.89 -18.30
CA SER A 23 2.39 -11.36 -18.24
C SER A 23 2.03 -11.99 -19.58
N ARG A 24 1.58 -11.20 -20.56
CA ARG A 24 1.04 -11.68 -21.82
C ARG A 24 1.89 -11.21 -23.01
N ALA A 25 2.23 -12.12 -23.89
CA ALA A 25 2.77 -11.76 -25.19
C ALA A 25 1.68 -11.10 -26.04
N VAL A 26 1.82 -9.82 -26.32
CA VAL A 26 0.91 -9.06 -27.22
C VAL A 26 1.70 -8.48 -28.38
N GLN A 27 1.03 -8.34 -29.52
CA GLN A 27 1.62 -7.75 -30.73
C GLN A 27 0.78 -6.56 -31.18
N PRO A 28 1.39 -5.40 -31.39
CA PRO A 28 2.80 -5.06 -31.16
C PRO A 28 3.15 -5.04 -29.65
N PRO A 29 4.43 -5.14 -29.29
CA PRO A 29 4.88 -5.03 -27.90
C PRO A 29 4.46 -3.72 -27.24
N LEU A 30 4.28 -3.73 -25.92
CA LEU A 30 3.89 -2.55 -25.15
C LEU A 30 5.13 -1.71 -24.76
N ARG A 31 4.93 -0.41 -24.68
CA ARG A 31 5.78 0.52 -23.93
C ARG A 31 5.00 1.01 -22.72
N LEU A 32 5.54 0.79 -21.53
CA LEU A 32 4.88 1.14 -20.28
C LEU A 32 5.69 2.23 -19.58
N ASP A 33 5.05 3.36 -19.33
CA ASP A 33 5.61 4.45 -18.52
C ASP A 33 4.93 4.39 -17.14
N TRP A 34 5.66 3.96 -16.11
CA TRP A 34 5.13 3.81 -14.77
C TRP A 34 5.59 4.94 -13.85
N TYR A 35 4.69 5.87 -13.54
CA TYR A 35 4.91 7.00 -12.64
C TYR A 35 4.69 6.57 -11.19
N THR A 36 5.76 6.51 -10.39
CA THR A 36 5.70 5.92 -9.04
C THR A 36 5.52 6.93 -7.91
N GLY A 37 5.66 8.23 -8.19
CA GLY A 37 5.42 9.28 -7.20
C GLY A 37 6.56 9.48 -6.19
N GLY A 38 7.79 9.07 -6.51
CA GLY A 38 8.99 9.34 -5.71
C GLY A 38 9.34 8.26 -4.68
N GLY A 39 8.50 7.25 -4.49
CA GLY A 39 8.78 6.12 -3.60
C GLY A 39 9.31 4.89 -4.33
N ASP A 40 9.68 3.89 -3.55
CA ASP A 40 10.05 2.56 -4.06
C ASP A 40 8.89 1.93 -4.83
N ALA A 41 9.16 1.57 -6.08
CA ALA A 41 8.17 0.98 -6.98
C ALA A 41 7.54 -0.29 -6.38
N GLY A 42 6.21 -0.32 -6.33
CA GLY A 42 5.42 -1.42 -5.78
C GLY A 42 4.99 -1.24 -4.32
N ARG A 43 5.74 -0.53 -3.48
CA ARG A 43 5.45 -0.41 -2.04
C ARG A 43 4.26 0.51 -1.76
N GLY A 44 4.22 1.69 -2.37
CA GLY A 44 3.26 2.74 -2.01
C GLY A 44 3.35 3.09 -0.52
N VAL A 45 2.42 3.90 -0.04
CA VAL A 45 2.45 4.41 1.36
C VAL A 45 2.23 3.30 2.40
N ALA A 46 1.45 2.26 2.07
CA ALA A 46 1.04 1.24 3.05
C ALA A 46 2.16 0.24 3.41
N TYR A 47 3.17 0.08 2.56
CA TYR A 47 4.22 -0.93 2.69
C TYR A 47 5.64 -0.35 2.63
N ALA A 48 5.76 1.00 2.63
CA ALA A 48 7.03 1.70 2.59
C ALA A 48 7.70 1.87 3.96
N SER A 49 6.98 1.67 5.07
CA SER A 49 7.53 1.81 6.42
C SER A 49 8.73 0.88 6.62
N GLY A 50 9.83 1.41 7.15
CA GLY A 50 10.99 0.64 7.59
C GLY A 50 10.75 -0.12 8.90
N SER A 51 9.71 0.26 9.65
CA SER A 51 9.35 -0.34 10.94
C SER A 51 8.76 -1.74 10.79
N SER A 52 8.96 -2.56 11.81
CA SER A 52 8.34 -3.88 11.94
C SER A 52 7.07 -3.88 12.80
N LEU A 53 6.69 -2.74 13.37
CA LEU A 53 5.53 -2.65 14.27
C LEU A 53 4.18 -2.67 13.54
N PRO A 54 3.99 -1.92 12.44
CA PRO A 54 2.74 -1.99 11.69
C PRO A 54 2.56 -3.37 11.04
N LEU A 55 1.50 -4.08 11.42
CA LEU A 55 1.22 -5.41 10.89
C LEU A 55 0.22 -5.36 9.72
N LEU A 56 0.28 -6.37 8.88
CA LEU A 56 -0.76 -6.67 7.90
C LEU A 56 -2.06 -7.00 8.63
N ASN A 57 -3.18 -6.60 8.06
CA ASN A 57 -4.51 -6.93 8.55
C ASN A 57 -5.10 -8.18 7.89
N VAL A 58 -4.30 -8.88 7.11
CA VAL A 58 -4.63 -10.14 6.42
C VAL A 58 -3.51 -11.14 6.68
N ARG A 59 -3.85 -12.41 6.79
CA ARG A 59 -2.90 -13.50 7.02
C ARG A 59 -2.00 -13.74 5.81
N ALA A 60 -0.77 -14.16 6.04
CA ALA A 60 0.26 -14.29 5.01
C ALA A 60 -0.15 -15.20 3.83
N ALA A 61 -0.91 -16.28 4.09
CA ALA A 61 -1.36 -17.20 3.05
C ALA A 61 -2.31 -16.59 2.01
N SER A 62 -2.93 -15.44 2.30
CA SER A 62 -3.95 -14.81 1.45
C SER A 62 -3.46 -13.53 0.76
N MET A 63 -2.16 -13.25 0.78
CA MET A 63 -1.59 -11.98 0.30
C MET A 63 -0.75 -12.13 -0.98
N GLY A 64 -1.14 -12.99 -1.90
CA GLY A 64 -0.53 -13.00 -3.24
C GLY A 64 -0.93 -11.76 -4.05
N LEU A 65 0.00 -11.23 -4.85
CA LEU A 65 -0.28 -10.10 -5.76
C LEU A 65 -1.30 -10.49 -6.84
N PHE A 66 -1.30 -11.75 -7.24
CA PHE A 66 -2.18 -12.28 -8.29
C PHE A 66 -3.26 -13.20 -7.70
N SER A 67 -4.49 -13.06 -8.18
CA SER A 67 -5.61 -13.91 -7.75
C SER A 67 -5.36 -15.40 -7.96
N GLY A 68 -4.67 -15.76 -9.04
CA GLY A 68 -4.28 -17.17 -9.33
C GLY A 68 -3.16 -17.73 -8.44
N ARG A 69 -2.50 -16.89 -7.60
CA ARG A 69 -1.40 -17.30 -6.71
C ARG A 69 -1.54 -16.63 -5.34
N PRO A 70 -2.61 -16.91 -4.57
CA PRO A 70 -2.86 -16.24 -3.29
C PRO A 70 -1.75 -16.53 -2.25
N GLY A 71 -1.06 -17.66 -2.33
CA GLY A 71 0.04 -18.03 -1.45
C GLY A 71 1.41 -17.47 -1.82
N ALA A 72 1.55 -16.73 -2.93
CA ALA A 72 2.85 -16.32 -3.44
C ALA A 72 3.69 -15.48 -2.46
N PHE A 73 3.06 -14.68 -1.61
CA PHE A 73 3.76 -13.97 -0.54
C PHE A 73 4.34 -14.92 0.51
N LEU A 74 3.58 -15.92 0.93
CA LEU A 74 4.07 -16.93 1.86
C LEU A 74 5.22 -17.74 1.27
N ASP A 75 5.12 -18.10 -0.01
CA ASP A 75 6.18 -18.81 -0.71
C ASP A 75 7.46 -17.98 -0.78
N PHE A 76 7.33 -16.68 -1.10
CA PHE A 76 8.45 -15.73 -1.08
C PHE A 76 9.16 -15.72 0.28
N LEU A 77 8.41 -15.63 1.37
CA LEU A 77 8.98 -15.59 2.72
C LEU A 77 9.69 -16.88 3.11
N ARG A 78 9.12 -18.03 2.75
CA ARG A 78 9.67 -19.34 3.11
C ARG A 78 11.01 -19.66 2.46
N HIS A 79 11.42 -18.92 1.43
CA HIS A 79 12.77 -19.04 0.90
C HIS A 79 13.85 -18.63 1.91
N THR A 80 13.56 -17.67 2.77
CA THR A 80 14.51 -17.16 3.79
C THR A 80 14.10 -17.54 5.22
N GLU A 81 12.83 -17.78 5.45
CA GLU A 81 12.24 -18.07 6.75
C GLU A 81 11.26 -19.25 6.66
N PRO A 82 11.76 -20.49 6.59
CA PRO A 82 10.91 -21.66 6.38
C PRO A 82 9.84 -21.89 7.45
N ALA A 83 10.04 -21.34 8.66
CA ALA A 83 9.14 -21.50 9.79
C ALA A 83 7.91 -20.57 9.77
N VAL A 84 7.82 -19.63 8.80
CA VAL A 84 6.67 -18.71 8.71
C VAL A 84 5.39 -19.48 8.41
N SER A 85 4.38 -19.27 9.27
CA SER A 85 3.06 -19.86 9.09
C SER A 85 2.19 -19.01 8.16
N GLY A 86 1.36 -19.66 7.35
CA GLY A 86 0.36 -18.98 6.53
C GLY A 86 -0.69 -18.23 7.35
N THR A 87 -0.83 -18.56 8.64
CA THR A 87 -1.77 -17.90 9.58
C THR A 87 -1.18 -16.68 10.28
N ASP A 88 0.09 -16.38 10.07
CA ASP A 88 0.76 -15.26 10.73
C ASP A 88 0.31 -13.91 10.15
N PHE A 89 0.23 -12.91 11.04
CA PHE A 89 0.13 -11.49 10.69
C PHE A 89 1.53 -10.90 10.75
N LEU A 90 2.04 -10.48 9.61
CA LEU A 90 3.44 -10.08 9.44
C LEU A 90 3.60 -8.58 9.30
N PRO A 91 4.79 -8.03 9.58
CA PRO A 91 5.08 -6.63 9.35
C PRO A 91 4.79 -6.20 7.90
N ARG A 92 4.14 -5.05 7.72
CA ARG A 92 3.78 -4.51 6.40
C ARG A 92 4.97 -4.38 5.45
N ARG A 93 6.16 -4.03 5.97
CA ARG A 93 7.39 -3.93 5.18
C ARG A 93 7.73 -5.22 4.44
N ARG A 94 7.42 -6.39 5.01
CA ARG A 94 7.70 -7.69 4.40
C ARG A 94 6.90 -7.90 3.10
N TYR A 95 5.66 -7.42 3.10
CA TYR A 95 4.87 -7.42 1.88
C TYR A 95 5.42 -6.42 0.86
N GLY A 96 5.95 -5.28 1.30
CA GLY A 96 6.69 -4.35 0.44
C GLY A 96 7.89 -5.00 -0.25
N ASP A 97 8.69 -5.79 0.49
CA ASP A 97 9.84 -6.54 -0.07
C ASP A 97 9.38 -7.56 -1.12
N TYR A 98 8.29 -8.27 -0.85
CA TYR A 98 7.67 -9.17 -1.81
C TYR A 98 7.22 -8.45 -3.09
N LEU A 99 6.52 -7.32 -2.95
CA LEU A 99 6.06 -6.53 -4.10
C LEU A 99 7.23 -6.06 -4.98
N GLN A 100 8.32 -5.58 -4.39
CA GLN A 100 9.52 -5.19 -5.14
C GLN A 100 10.14 -6.38 -5.88
N SER A 101 10.22 -7.54 -5.25
CA SER A 101 10.69 -8.77 -5.89
C SER A 101 9.82 -9.17 -7.08
N GLU A 102 8.47 -9.10 -6.92
CA GLU A 102 7.53 -9.39 -8.03
C GLU A 102 7.68 -8.39 -9.17
N VAL A 103 7.82 -7.10 -8.87
CA VAL A 103 8.06 -6.05 -9.89
C VAL A 103 9.32 -6.37 -10.68
N GLY A 104 10.44 -6.65 -10.01
CA GLY A 104 11.70 -6.99 -10.68
C GLY A 104 11.57 -8.20 -11.61
N ARG A 105 10.93 -9.28 -11.13
CA ARG A 105 10.68 -10.49 -11.94
C ARG A 105 9.78 -10.22 -13.12
N THR A 106 8.74 -9.42 -12.92
CA THR A 106 7.76 -9.07 -13.96
C THR A 106 8.39 -8.21 -15.05
N VAL A 107 9.20 -7.22 -14.69
CA VAL A 107 9.92 -6.38 -15.66
C VAL A 107 10.88 -7.22 -16.51
N ALA A 108 11.65 -8.11 -15.87
CA ALA A 108 12.55 -9.02 -16.58
C ALA A 108 11.80 -9.97 -17.53
N HIS A 109 10.66 -10.50 -17.10
CA HIS A 109 9.82 -11.34 -17.95
C HIS A 109 9.24 -10.54 -19.14
N GLY A 110 8.69 -9.35 -18.87
CA GLY A 110 8.16 -8.48 -19.92
C GLY A 110 9.21 -8.12 -20.98
N ALA A 111 10.44 -7.84 -20.56
CA ALA A 111 11.55 -7.60 -21.47
C ALA A 111 11.83 -8.81 -22.37
N SER A 112 11.75 -10.04 -21.85
CA SER A 112 11.90 -11.27 -22.66
C SER A 112 10.81 -11.46 -23.70
N LEU A 113 9.64 -10.84 -23.50
CA LEU A 113 8.52 -10.82 -24.44
C LEU A 113 8.58 -9.62 -25.41
N GLY A 114 9.62 -8.79 -25.32
CA GLY A 114 9.83 -7.60 -26.16
C GLY A 114 9.16 -6.32 -25.66
N HIS A 115 8.53 -6.34 -24.48
CA HIS A 115 7.97 -5.13 -23.86
C HIS A 115 9.08 -4.20 -23.36
N ASP A 116 8.78 -2.90 -23.31
CA ASP A 116 9.67 -1.84 -22.80
C ASP A 116 9.01 -1.18 -21.58
N VAL A 117 9.71 -1.13 -20.44
CA VAL A 117 9.21 -0.55 -19.21
C VAL A 117 10.12 0.56 -18.75
N ASN A 118 9.56 1.75 -18.61
CA ASN A 118 10.21 2.93 -18.07
C ASN A 118 9.59 3.25 -16.70
N ILE A 119 10.33 2.99 -15.63
CA ILE A 119 9.92 3.36 -14.26
C ILE A 119 10.35 4.81 -14.03
N ILE A 120 9.38 5.68 -13.82
CA ILE A 120 9.55 7.12 -13.64
C ILE A 120 9.32 7.43 -12.15
N PRO A 121 10.39 7.78 -11.38
CA PRO A 121 10.30 7.96 -9.93
C PRO A 121 9.67 9.30 -9.53
N PHE A 122 8.73 9.80 -10.31
CA PHE A 122 8.05 11.07 -10.09
C PHE A 122 6.55 10.89 -10.14
N ALA A 123 5.82 11.85 -9.55
CA ALA A 123 4.38 11.92 -9.71
C ALA A 123 4.02 12.48 -11.10
N ALA A 124 2.92 12.01 -11.68
CA ALA A 124 2.29 12.73 -12.75
C ALA A 124 1.44 13.87 -12.16
N ASP A 125 1.62 15.08 -12.67
CA ASP A 125 0.92 16.27 -12.17
C ASP A 125 -0.49 16.38 -12.76
N ALA A 126 -0.64 16.03 -14.05
CA ALA A 126 -1.92 16.04 -14.72
C ALA A 126 -1.98 15.03 -15.88
N LEU A 127 -3.19 14.62 -16.20
CA LEU A 127 -3.53 13.90 -17.42
C LEU A 127 -4.46 14.76 -18.24
N VAL A 128 -4.08 15.04 -19.48
CA VAL A 128 -4.88 15.84 -20.42
C VAL A 128 -5.37 14.91 -21.53
N PRO A 129 -6.66 14.50 -21.51
CA PRO A 129 -7.24 13.71 -22.58
C PRO A 129 -7.35 14.55 -23.85
N GLU A 130 -6.93 13.98 -24.96
CA GLU A 130 -7.05 14.53 -26.30
C GLU A 130 -7.87 13.59 -27.19
N THR A 131 -8.07 13.93 -28.46
CA THR A 131 -8.95 13.14 -29.34
C THR A 131 -8.43 11.72 -29.57
N ASP A 132 -7.11 11.54 -29.68
CA ASP A 132 -6.45 10.30 -30.09
C ASP A 132 -5.36 9.81 -29.11
N HIS A 133 -5.07 10.59 -28.07
CA HIS A 133 -4.06 10.26 -27.08
C HIS A 133 -4.35 10.94 -25.72
N ILE A 134 -3.53 10.62 -24.73
CA ILE A 134 -3.51 11.28 -23.42
C ILE A 134 -2.12 11.88 -23.24
N THR A 135 -2.06 13.16 -22.91
CA THR A 135 -0.81 13.82 -22.51
C THR A 135 -0.64 13.72 -21.00
N VAL A 136 0.44 13.06 -20.56
CA VAL A 136 0.85 13.00 -19.16
C VAL A 136 1.83 14.13 -18.91
N LEU A 137 1.51 15.01 -17.95
CA LEU A 137 2.37 16.11 -17.52
C LEU A 137 3.12 15.73 -16.23
N HIS A 138 4.42 16.08 -16.19
CA HIS A 138 5.27 15.90 -15.04
C HIS A 138 6.37 16.97 -15.04
N GLY A 139 6.32 17.92 -14.09
CA GLY A 139 7.17 19.11 -14.11
C GLY A 139 7.08 19.82 -15.45
N ASP A 140 8.21 20.14 -16.05
CA ASP A 140 8.29 20.78 -17.38
C ASP A 140 8.25 19.79 -18.54
N THR A 141 8.01 18.51 -18.27
CA THR A 141 7.96 17.47 -19.30
C THR A 141 6.53 17.04 -19.60
N SER A 142 6.30 16.67 -20.86
CA SER A 142 5.05 16.07 -21.31
C SER A 142 5.32 14.79 -22.10
N ARG A 143 4.42 13.81 -21.99
CA ARG A 143 4.53 12.54 -22.70
C ARG A 143 3.17 12.08 -23.21
N GLN A 144 3.09 11.80 -24.50
CA GLN A 144 1.88 11.26 -25.11
C GLN A 144 1.82 9.74 -24.96
N VAL A 145 0.66 9.24 -24.57
CA VAL A 145 0.36 7.81 -24.40
C VAL A 145 -1.00 7.48 -25.00
N ASP A 146 -1.17 6.25 -25.46
CA ASP A 146 -2.43 5.78 -26.05
C ASP A 146 -3.51 5.54 -24.97
N ALA A 147 -3.07 5.21 -23.75
CA ALA A 147 -3.96 4.97 -22.61
C ALA A 147 -3.25 5.29 -21.29
N ALA A 148 -4.01 5.60 -20.26
CA ALA A 148 -3.50 5.76 -18.89
C ALA A 148 -4.35 4.96 -17.89
N VAL A 149 -3.70 4.30 -16.94
CA VAL A 149 -4.34 3.57 -15.85
C VAL A 149 -4.07 4.31 -14.55
N LEU A 150 -5.13 4.76 -13.88
CA LEU A 150 -5.05 5.42 -12.58
C LEU A 150 -5.01 4.37 -11.47
N ALA A 151 -3.86 4.23 -10.83
CA ALA A 151 -3.61 3.32 -9.69
C ALA A 151 -3.14 4.12 -8.46
N VAL A 152 -3.72 5.31 -8.27
CA VAL A 152 -3.27 6.34 -7.30
C VAL A 152 -3.56 6.00 -5.83
N GLY A 153 -4.28 4.89 -5.56
CA GLY A 153 -4.62 4.49 -4.19
C GLY A 153 -5.58 5.45 -3.50
N ALA A 154 -5.48 5.54 -2.18
CA ALA A 154 -6.26 6.50 -1.41
C ALA A 154 -5.67 7.90 -1.55
N LEU A 155 -6.52 8.88 -1.81
CA LEU A 155 -6.13 10.29 -1.81
C LEU A 155 -5.74 10.74 -0.38
N PRO A 156 -4.87 11.75 -0.25
CA PRO A 156 -4.55 12.32 1.06
C PRO A 156 -5.81 12.72 1.81
N PRO A 157 -5.91 12.42 3.12
CA PRO A 157 -7.08 12.77 3.90
C PRO A 157 -7.20 14.30 4.03
N ARG A 158 -8.44 14.79 4.09
CA ARG A 158 -8.71 16.19 4.36
C ARG A 158 -8.74 16.46 5.86
N PRO A 159 -8.35 17.67 6.32
CA PRO A 159 -8.57 18.07 7.69
C PRO A 159 -10.06 17.96 8.08
N LEU A 160 -10.33 17.69 9.36
CA LEU A 160 -11.70 17.69 9.86
C LEU A 160 -12.28 19.12 9.73
N PRO A 161 -13.56 19.27 9.35
CA PRO A 161 -14.17 20.59 9.09
C PRO A 161 -14.15 21.55 10.28
N THR A 162 -14.01 21.01 11.50
CA THR A 162 -14.00 21.79 12.76
C THR A 162 -12.61 22.23 13.20
N VAL A 163 -11.56 21.86 12.48
CA VAL A 163 -10.19 22.26 12.82
C VAL A 163 -9.94 23.69 12.35
N SER A 164 -9.51 24.54 13.26
CA SER A 164 -9.26 25.94 12.98
C SER A 164 -7.97 26.16 12.17
N GLU A 165 -7.93 27.24 11.38
CA GLU A 165 -6.73 27.63 10.63
C GLU A 165 -5.47 27.73 11.51
N PRO A 166 -5.51 28.34 12.73
CA PRO A 166 -4.34 28.36 13.61
C PRO A 166 -3.87 26.95 14.02
N ALA A 167 -4.80 26.00 14.20
CA ALA A 167 -4.43 24.62 14.52
C ALA A 167 -3.73 23.95 13.35
N LEU A 168 -4.21 24.14 12.11
CA LEU A 168 -3.56 23.66 10.90
C LEU A 168 -2.16 24.27 10.73
N ALA A 169 -2.03 25.57 10.90
CA ALA A 169 -0.77 26.31 10.76
C ALA A 169 0.26 25.97 11.86
N SER A 170 -0.18 25.41 12.99
CA SER A 170 0.69 25.09 14.13
C SER A 170 1.68 23.95 13.86
N GLY A 171 1.48 23.15 12.81
CA GLY A 171 2.23 21.92 12.56
C GLY A 171 1.94 20.77 13.56
N ARG A 172 1.01 20.99 14.51
CA ARG A 172 0.64 20.01 15.54
C ARG A 172 -0.57 19.16 15.14
N TYR A 173 -1.29 19.57 14.11
CA TYR A 173 -2.39 18.79 13.53
C TYR A 173 -1.87 18.03 12.31
N ILE A 174 -1.79 16.71 12.42
CA ILE A 174 -1.30 15.85 11.36
C ILE A 174 -2.49 15.14 10.74
N THR A 175 -2.77 15.46 9.48
CA THR A 175 -3.89 14.89 8.74
C THR A 175 -3.54 13.50 8.20
N ASP A 176 -2.30 13.33 7.71
CA ASP A 176 -1.84 12.10 7.09
C ASP A 176 -1.04 11.23 8.08
N ALA A 177 -1.69 10.16 8.56
CA ALA A 177 -1.07 9.20 9.44
C ALA A 177 0.07 8.40 8.77
N TRP A 178 0.06 8.27 7.45
CA TRP A 178 1.09 7.51 6.73
C TRP A 178 2.45 8.21 6.76
N SER A 179 2.48 9.53 6.82
CA SER A 179 3.72 10.30 7.01
C SER A 179 4.38 9.99 8.36
N LEU A 180 3.59 9.79 9.41
CA LEU A 180 4.08 9.37 10.73
C LEU A 180 4.66 7.96 10.69
N LEU A 181 3.94 7.03 10.06
CA LEU A 181 4.35 5.62 9.91
C LEU A 181 5.59 5.46 9.02
N ALA A 182 5.77 6.36 8.05
CA ALA A 182 6.98 6.42 7.21
C ALA A 182 8.17 7.08 7.93
N GLY A 183 7.96 7.66 9.11
CA GLY A 183 9.01 8.39 9.85
C GLY A 183 9.35 9.77 9.26
N THR A 184 8.59 10.25 8.29
CA THR A 184 8.82 11.53 7.58
C THR A 184 7.99 12.68 8.12
N GLY A 185 7.01 12.40 8.99
CA GLY A 185 6.09 13.38 9.56
C GLY A 185 6.20 13.47 11.08
N GLY A 186 5.56 14.52 11.61
CA GLY A 186 5.48 14.79 13.04
C GLY A 186 6.51 15.78 13.55
N PRO A 187 6.38 16.19 14.82
CA PRO A 187 7.30 17.16 15.44
C PRO A 187 8.66 16.51 15.73
N ASP A 188 9.72 17.32 15.63
CA ASP A 188 11.10 16.89 15.98
C ASP A 188 11.26 16.66 17.48
N ILE A 189 10.52 17.41 18.31
CA ILE A 189 10.53 17.27 19.75
C ILE A 189 9.31 16.46 20.18
N PRO A 190 9.49 15.36 20.95
CA PRO A 190 8.39 14.56 21.43
C PRO A 190 7.36 15.40 22.19
N PRO A 191 6.07 15.39 21.81
CA PRO A 191 5.06 16.10 22.57
C PRO A 191 4.73 15.35 23.88
N PRO A 192 4.37 16.05 24.96
CA PRO A 192 4.00 15.39 26.21
C PRO A 192 2.70 14.57 26.09
N HIS A 193 1.85 14.93 25.10
CA HIS A 193 0.56 14.30 24.89
C HIS A 193 0.17 14.31 23.41
N VAL A 194 -0.30 13.16 22.91
CA VAL A 194 -0.86 12.98 21.56
C VAL A 194 -2.32 12.56 21.66
N LEU A 195 -3.19 13.26 20.95
CA LEU A 195 -4.58 12.87 20.74
C LEU A 195 -4.69 12.20 19.37
N VAL A 196 -5.15 10.96 19.34
CA VAL A 196 -5.44 10.20 18.12
C VAL A 196 -6.94 10.20 17.88
N ILE A 197 -7.38 10.74 16.74
CA ILE A 197 -8.80 10.78 16.36
C ILE A 197 -9.09 9.57 15.45
N GLY A 198 -9.85 8.63 16.00
CA GLY A 198 -10.12 7.33 15.41
C GLY A 198 -9.45 6.20 16.22
N THR A 199 -10.08 5.01 16.21
CA THR A 199 -9.59 3.82 16.92
C THR A 199 -9.54 2.59 16.00
N GLY A 200 -9.43 2.79 14.68
CA GLY A 200 -9.24 1.71 13.72
C GLY A 200 -7.81 1.15 13.72
N LEU A 201 -7.54 0.17 12.85
CA LEU A 201 -6.22 -0.50 12.79
C LEU A 201 -5.08 0.50 12.49
N THR A 202 -5.30 1.52 11.66
CA THR A 202 -4.30 2.57 11.41
C THR A 202 -3.96 3.35 12.69
N ALA A 203 -4.94 3.59 13.57
CA ALA A 203 -4.68 4.25 14.84
C ALA A 203 -3.81 3.40 15.76
N ILE A 204 -3.99 2.08 15.76
CA ILE A 204 -3.11 1.15 16.48
C ILE A 204 -1.70 1.21 15.91
N ASP A 205 -1.53 1.12 14.59
CA ASP A 205 -0.23 1.22 13.94
C ASP A 205 0.49 2.52 14.36
N VAL A 206 -0.23 3.66 14.32
CA VAL A 206 0.31 4.98 14.73
C VAL A 206 0.70 5.00 16.20
N VAL A 207 -0.16 4.53 17.10
CA VAL A 207 0.14 4.53 18.53
C VAL A 207 1.35 3.65 18.84
N LEU A 208 1.45 2.47 18.27
CA LEU A 208 2.60 1.57 18.47
C LEU A 208 3.90 2.19 17.97
N GLU A 209 3.88 2.79 16.78
CA GLU A 209 5.05 3.44 16.17
C GLU A 209 5.50 4.64 16.99
N LEU A 210 4.56 5.51 17.36
CA LEU A 210 4.88 6.71 18.13
C LEU A 210 5.26 6.40 19.59
N ALA A 211 4.67 5.38 20.21
CA ALA A 211 5.05 4.95 21.56
C ALA A 211 6.48 4.37 21.59
N ALA A 212 6.88 3.66 20.54
CA ALA A 212 8.27 3.21 20.40
C ALA A 212 9.24 4.38 20.16
N ARG A 213 8.81 5.38 19.40
CA ARG A 213 9.60 6.58 19.08
C ARG A 213 9.66 7.58 20.25
N TRP A 214 8.56 7.72 21.00
CA TRP A 214 8.36 8.68 22.09
C TRP A 214 7.83 8.00 23.36
N PRO A 215 8.67 7.27 24.11
CA PRO A 215 8.25 6.42 25.23
C PRO A 215 7.60 7.17 26.38
N ASP A 216 7.92 8.46 26.57
CA ASP A 216 7.39 9.29 27.66
C ASP A 216 6.12 10.06 27.27
N THR A 217 5.66 9.92 26.02
CA THR A 217 4.45 10.59 25.53
C THR A 217 3.19 9.88 25.98
N ARG A 218 2.21 10.63 26.52
CA ARG A 218 0.87 10.09 26.79
C ARG A 218 0.05 10.06 25.50
N PHE A 219 -0.66 8.96 25.28
CA PHE A 219 -1.59 8.82 24.15
C PHE A 219 -3.03 8.77 24.64
N THR A 220 -3.91 9.53 24.00
CA THR A 220 -5.37 9.41 24.15
C THR A 220 -5.97 9.17 22.79
N ALA A 221 -6.77 8.14 22.66
CA ALA A 221 -7.51 7.86 21.44
C ALA A 221 -9.00 8.14 21.64
N LEU A 222 -9.61 8.80 20.66
CA LEU A 222 -11.01 9.20 20.69
C LEU A 222 -11.73 8.64 19.45
N SER A 223 -12.88 8.00 19.66
CA SER A 223 -13.78 7.61 18.58
C SER A 223 -15.23 7.76 18.98
N ARG A 224 -16.14 7.70 17.99
CA ARG A 224 -17.58 7.87 18.21
C ARG A 224 -18.18 6.90 19.23
N HIS A 225 -17.63 5.69 19.32
CA HIS A 225 -18.14 4.63 20.17
C HIS A 225 -17.13 4.11 21.22
N GLY A 226 -15.90 4.65 21.23
CA GLY A 226 -14.85 4.23 22.16
C GLY A 226 -14.38 2.76 21.98
N LEU A 227 -14.71 2.12 20.85
CA LEU A 227 -14.35 0.74 20.58
C LEU A 227 -12.94 0.64 19.99
N TRP A 228 -12.17 -0.33 20.44
CA TRP A 228 -10.90 -0.73 19.87
C TRP A 228 -11.06 -2.02 19.07
N PRO A 229 -10.26 -2.24 18.01
CA PRO A 229 -10.17 -3.53 17.36
C PRO A 229 -9.77 -4.61 18.36
N ALA A 230 -10.37 -5.77 18.24
CA ALA A 230 -9.98 -6.94 19.03
C ALA A 230 -8.55 -7.38 18.64
N ALA A 231 -7.84 -8.00 19.60
CA ALA A 231 -6.59 -8.66 19.31
C ALA A 231 -6.80 -9.78 18.27
N HIS A 232 -5.80 -10.00 17.41
CA HIS A 232 -5.82 -11.14 16.52
C HIS A 232 -5.97 -12.43 17.32
N LEU A 233 -6.93 -13.26 16.96
CA LEU A 233 -7.05 -14.58 17.56
C LEU A 233 -5.79 -15.41 17.25
N PRO A 234 -5.27 -16.18 18.23
CA PRO A 234 -4.27 -17.20 17.92
C PRO A 234 -4.77 -18.07 16.77
N SER A 235 -3.86 -18.51 15.91
CA SER A 235 -4.23 -19.39 14.80
C SER A 235 -4.87 -20.66 15.34
N VAL A 236 -6.19 -20.72 15.30
CA VAL A 236 -6.88 -22.00 15.27
C VAL A 236 -6.50 -22.60 13.94
N VAL A 237 -5.77 -23.71 13.93
CA VAL A 237 -5.61 -24.54 12.73
C VAL A 237 -7.03 -24.87 12.29
N ALA A 238 -7.49 -24.23 11.20
CA ALA A 238 -8.73 -24.63 10.60
C ALA A 238 -8.51 -26.10 10.19
N PRO A 239 -9.35 -27.04 10.64
CA PRO A 239 -9.31 -28.37 10.04
C PRO A 239 -9.51 -28.19 8.54
N ASP A 240 -8.75 -28.93 7.73
CA ASP A 240 -8.86 -28.97 6.28
C ASP A 240 -10.33 -29.26 5.93
N GLY A 241 -11.12 -28.24 5.66
CA GLY A 241 -12.56 -28.35 5.42
C GLY A 241 -13.16 -27.02 5.04
N ASP A 242 -13.67 -26.97 3.86
CA ASP A 242 -14.54 -26.05 3.17
C ASP A 242 -14.86 -24.71 3.88
N SER A 243 -14.40 -23.62 3.28
CA SER A 243 -14.61 -22.24 3.74
C SER A 243 -16.09 -21.79 3.75
N GLY A 244 -17.02 -22.64 3.36
CA GLY A 244 -18.47 -22.38 3.34
C GLY A 244 -19.13 -22.42 4.72
N GLU A 245 -18.68 -23.25 5.63
CA GLU A 245 -19.36 -23.43 6.93
C GLU A 245 -19.18 -22.26 7.93
N TRP A 246 -18.15 -21.43 7.75
CA TRP A 246 -17.89 -20.30 8.66
C TRP A 246 -18.86 -19.12 8.50
N ILE A 247 -19.41 -18.95 7.31
CA ILE A 247 -20.36 -17.86 7.03
C ILE A 247 -21.73 -18.18 7.64
N ASP A 248 -22.11 -19.43 7.69
CA ASP A 248 -23.41 -19.84 8.26
C ASP A 248 -23.42 -19.82 9.79
N SER A 249 -22.27 -20.09 10.45
CA SER A 249 -22.18 -20.00 11.91
C SER A 249 -22.24 -18.58 12.48
N MET A 250 -21.96 -17.54 11.66
CA MET A 250 -22.07 -16.14 12.06
C MET A 250 -23.49 -15.57 11.90
N ARG A 251 -24.39 -16.27 11.18
CA ARG A 251 -25.78 -15.84 11.00
C ARG A 251 -26.68 -16.18 12.18
N ASP A 252 -26.29 -17.14 13.00
CA ASP A 252 -27.09 -17.66 14.12
C ASP A 252 -26.56 -17.27 15.51
N ALA A 253 -25.61 -16.32 15.59
CA ALA A 253 -25.17 -15.78 16.87
C ALA A 253 -26.20 -14.75 17.37
N PRO A 254 -26.71 -14.88 18.63
CA PRO A 254 -27.74 -14.04 19.20
C PRO A 254 -27.32 -12.59 19.40
#